data_aeb2f4777247a8d5402bd2ec037a29da
#
_entry.id   aeb2f4777247a8d5402bd2ec037a29da
#
_cell.length_a   1.000
_cell.length_b   1.000
_cell.length_c   1.000
_cell.angle_alpha   90.00
_cell.angle_beta   90.00
_cell.angle_gamma   90.00
#
_symmetry.space_group_name_H-M   'P 1'
#
loop_
_entity.id
_entity.type
_entity.pdbx_description
1 polymer ?
#
loop_
_entity_poly.entity_id
_entity_poly.type
_entity_poly.pdbx_seq_one_letter_code
_entity_poly.pdbx_strand_id
1 'polypeptide(L)'
;MKRRTLDLLFSIGGLGLAVLLLVVGVVLTTNANFANNYVHDQLAAQHISFKPAGQLTDEERKSACLREYAGQQLTTGKQAECYANEFIGLHLTSIAGGKTYADLGEPQTALREQVAQAEQAKAANLADLQKQLADVSAQRDTVFKGETLRGLLLTSYGFSEFGRKAEQGALAMYLGAALLLLLSAAGLVHAVRTPANAAFAAPEQERITN
;
A
#
# COMPACT_ATOMS: atom_id res chain seq x y z
N MET A 1 -24.91 23.56 37.20
CA MET A 1 -24.32 24.38 36.10
C MET A 1 -25.45 25.01 35.28
N LYS A 2 -25.24 26.25 34.76
CA LYS A 2 -26.21 26.90 33.88
C LYS A 2 -26.17 26.25 32.49
N ARG A 3 -27.30 25.98 31.89
CA ARG A 3 -27.41 25.35 30.53
C ARG A 3 -26.57 26.11 29.51
N ARG A 4 -26.69 27.43 29.46
CA ARG A 4 -25.92 28.30 28.57
C ARG A 4 -24.39 28.15 28.69
N THR A 5 -23.88 27.94 29.92
CA THR A 5 -22.43 27.77 30.13
C THR A 5 -21.95 26.42 29.53
N LEU A 6 -22.75 25.36 29.66
CA LEU A 6 -22.44 24.05 29.05
C LEU A 6 -22.47 24.13 27.51
N ASP A 7 -23.50 24.73 26.93
CA ASP A 7 -23.60 24.90 25.48
C ASP A 7 -22.39 25.69 24.94
N LEU A 8 -21.95 26.76 25.62
CA LEU A 8 -20.76 27.51 25.21
C LEU A 8 -19.48 26.70 25.32
N LEU A 9 -19.28 25.94 26.41
CA LEU A 9 -18.09 25.12 26.61
C LEU A 9 -18.00 24.02 25.54
N PHE A 10 -19.10 23.29 25.26
CA PHE A 10 -19.13 22.24 24.23
C PHE A 10 -18.98 22.82 22.82
N SER A 11 -19.59 24.00 22.55
CA SER A 11 -19.48 24.62 21.22
C SER A 11 -18.06 25.12 20.94
N ILE A 12 -17.41 25.76 21.91
CA ILE A 12 -16.04 26.26 21.77
C ILE A 12 -15.05 25.10 21.71
N GLY A 13 -15.23 24.08 22.57
CA GLY A 13 -14.42 22.86 22.52
C GLY A 13 -14.58 22.10 21.21
N GLY A 14 -15.82 21.98 20.72
CA GLY A 14 -16.13 21.37 19.43
C GLY A 14 -15.51 22.13 18.26
N LEU A 15 -15.52 23.46 18.30
CA LEU A 15 -14.87 24.31 17.30
C LEU A 15 -13.34 24.08 17.29
N GLY A 16 -12.71 24.06 18.47
CA GLY A 16 -11.28 23.77 18.61
C GLY A 16 -10.90 22.40 18.03
N LEU A 17 -11.71 21.39 18.34
CA LEU A 17 -11.50 20.04 17.80
C LEU A 17 -11.74 19.99 16.29
N ALA A 18 -12.73 20.71 15.77
CA ALA A 18 -12.97 20.80 14.33
C ALA A 18 -11.77 21.39 13.59
N VAL A 19 -11.17 22.46 14.12
CA VAL A 19 -9.95 23.06 13.56
C VAL A 19 -8.80 22.07 13.58
N LEU A 20 -8.61 21.33 14.68
CA LEU A 20 -7.58 20.28 14.76
C LEU A 20 -7.79 19.21 13.69
N LEU A 21 -9.02 18.71 13.50
CA LEU A 21 -9.34 17.74 12.47
C LEU A 21 -9.09 18.28 11.06
N LEU A 22 -9.39 19.56 10.79
CA LEU A 22 -9.07 20.19 9.51
C LEU A 22 -7.57 20.21 9.25
N VAL A 23 -6.76 20.58 10.23
CA VAL A 23 -5.30 20.59 10.12
C VAL A 23 -4.77 19.20 9.83
N VAL A 24 -5.21 18.19 10.58
CA VAL A 24 -4.83 16.78 10.35
C VAL A 24 -5.27 16.32 8.96
N GLY A 25 -6.49 16.67 8.53
CA GLY A 25 -6.99 16.36 7.19
C GLY A 25 -6.11 16.93 6.09
N VAL A 26 -5.68 18.18 6.20
CA VAL A 26 -4.76 18.83 5.25
C VAL A 26 -3.40 18.11 5.22
N VAL A 27 -2.82 17.77 6.37
CA VAL A 27 -1.54 17.04 6.44
C VAL A 27 -1.67 15.67 5.77
N LEU A 28 -2.74 14.93 6.03
CA LEU A 28 -2.98 13.62 5.41
C LEU A 28 -3.17 13.75 3.89
N THR A 29 -3.91 14.75 3.41
CA THR A 29 -4.08 15.02 1.98
C THR A 29 -2.74 15.33 1.31
N THR A 30 -1.91 16.15 1.92
CA THR A 30 -0.59 16.51 1.39
C THR A 30 0.31 15.27 1.28
N ASN A 31 0.32 14.42 2.30
CA ASN A 31 1.09 13.17 2.29
C ASN A 31 0.55 12.16 1.27
N ALA A 32 -0.78 12.05 1.11
CA ALA A 32 -1.40 11.20 0.10
C ALA A 32 -1.00 11.64 -1.32
N ASN A 33 -1.09 12.92 -1.62
CA ASN A 33 -0.69 13.48 -2.91
C ASN A 33 0.81 13.27 -3.18
N PHE A 34 1.66 13.47 -2.18
CA PHE A 34 3.08 13.18 -2.31
C PHE A 34 3.33 11.72 -2.66
N ALA A 35 2.72 10.78 -1.91
CA ALA A 35 2.92 9.35 -2.14
C ALA A 35 2.45 8.92 -3.54
N ASN A 36 1.27 9.38 -3.96
CA ASN A 36 0.70 9.03 -5.26
C ASN A 36 1.53 9.61 -6.42
N ASN A 37 1.91 10.89 -6.35
CA ASN A 37 2.72 11.53 -7.37
C ASN A 37 4.12 10.92 -7.45
N TYR A 38 4.75 10.65 -6.30
CA TYR A 38 6.06 10.02 -6.24
C TYR A 38 6.05 8.64 -6.91
N VAL A 39 5.08 7.79 -6.56
CA VAL A 39 4.93 6.46 -7.18
C VAL A 39 4.70 6.59 -8.69
N HIS A 40 3.80 7.47 -9.10
CA HIS A 40 3.51 7.71 -10.51
C HIS A 40 4.78 8.09 -11.29
N ASP A 41 5.51 9.09 -10.81
CA ASP A 41 6.68 9.62 -11.50
C ASP A 41 7.82 8.60 -11.57
N GLN A 42 8.08 7.86 -10.46
CA GLN A 42 9.11 6.82 -10.43
C GLN A 42 8.78 5.66 -11.38
N LEU A 43 7.53 5.22 -11.43
CA LEU A 43 7.11 4.13 -12.31
C LEU A 43 7.07 4.58 -13.78
N ALA A 44 6.55 5.77 -14.06
CA ALA A 44 6.50 6.32 -15.41
C ALA A 44 7.89 6.48 -16.03
N ALA A 45 8.88 6.88 -15.24
CA ALA A 45 10.28 7.02 -15.65
C ALA A 45 10.94 5.70 -16.07
N GLN A 46 10.39 4.55 -15.67
CA GLN A 46 10.92 3.24 -16.08
C GLN A 46 10.46 2.82 -17.48
N HIS A 47 9.48 3.50 -18.08
CA HIS A 47 8.93 3.22 -19.41
C HIS A 47 8.45 1.76 -19.59
N ILE A 48 8.07 1.10 -18.49
CA ILE A 48 7.52 -0.26 -18.52
C ILE A 48 6.10 -0.19 -19.06
N SER A 49 5.77 -1.09 -19.99
CA SER A 49 4.41 -1.24 -20.52
C SER A 49 3.96 -2.69 -20.46
N PHE A 50 2.67 -2.88 -20.21
CA PHE A 50 2.06 -4.20 -20.31
C PHE A 50 2.01 -4.64 -21.79
N LYS A 51 2.10 -5.94 -22.03
CA LYS A 51 1.90 -6.50 -23.37
C LYS A 51 0.53 -6.13 -23.92
N PRO A 52 0.41 -5.84 -25.24
CA PRO A 52 -0.89 -5.73 -25.88
C PRO A 52 -1.73 -7.01 -25.72
N ALA A 53 -3.04 -6.89 -25.65
CA ALA A 53 -3.96 -8.02 -25.41
C ALA A 53 -3.74 -9.20 -26.37
N GLY A 54 -3.44 -8.93 -27.63
CA GLY A 54 -3.16 -9.97 -28.64
C GLY A 54 -1.83 -10.69 -28.47
N GLN A 55 -0.92 -10.19 -27.63
CA GLN A 55 0.41 -10.76 -27.37
C GLN A 55 0.50 -11.50 -26.03
N LEU A 56 -0.57 -11.50 -25.25
CA LEU A 56 -0.63 -12.26 -24.00
C LEU A 56 -0.62 -13.77 -24.33
N THR A 57 0.19 -14.52 -23.57
CA THR A 57 0.17 -15.99 -23.61
C THR A 57 -1.11 -16.53 -22.97
N ASP A 58 -1.40 -17.82 -23.15
CA ASP A 58 -2.58 -18.45 -22.55
C ASP A 58 -2.53 -18.40 -21.02
N GLU A 59 -1.35 -18.51 -20.42
CA GLU A 59 -1.17 -18.38 -18.98
C GLU A 59 -1.38 -16.94 -18.51
N GLU A 60 -0.81 -15.96 -19.21
CA GLU A 60 -0.99 -14.54 -18.89
C GLU A 60 -2.45 -14.11 -19.02
N ARG A 61 -3.20 -14.68 -19.98
CA ARG A 61 -4.64 -14.42 -20.14
C ARG A 61 -5.49 -14.93 -18.98
N LYS A 62 -5.02 -15.84 -18.15
CA LYS A 62 -5.75 -16.26 -16.94
C LYS A 62 -5.79 -15.16 -15.89
N SER A 63 -4.80 -14.29 -15.86
CA SER A 63 -4.77 -13.15 -14.93
C SER A 63 -5.74 -12.05 -15.39
N ALA A 64 -6.68 -11.69 -14.50
CA ALA A 64 -7.65 -10.62 -14.75
C ALA A 64 -6.96 -9.27 -14.94
N CYS A 65 -5.96 -8.95 -14.09
CA CYS A 65 -5.28 -7.66 -14.13
C CYS A 65 -4.37 -7.52 -15.36
N LEU A 66 -3.72 -8.59 -15.85
CA LEU A 66 -2.93 -8.51 -17.08
C LEU A 66 -3.82 -8.21 -18.30
N ARG A 67 -5.06 -8.74 -18.32
CA ARG A 67 -6.02 -8.40 -19.37
C ARG A 67 -6.50 -6.96 -19.25
N GLU A 68 -6.77 -6.50 -18.02
CA GLU A 68 -7.26 -5.15 -17.73
C GLU A 68 -6.24 -4.07 -18.13
N TYR A 69 -4.96 -4.31 -17.81
CA TYR A 69 -3.90 -3.33 -18.06
C TYR A 69 -3.19 -3.53 -19.40
N ALA A 70 -3.65 -4.46 -20.24
CA ALA A 70 -3.01 -4.76 -21.51
C ALA A 70 -2.76 -3.52 -22.38
N GLY A 71 -1.52 -3.33 -22.83
CA GLY A 71 -1.08 -2.19 -23.64
C GLY A 71 -0.90 -0.87 -22.88
N GLN A 72 -1.20 -0.82 -21.59
CA GLN A 72 -1.04 0.38 -20.78
C GLN A 72 0.42 0.53 -20.29
N GLN A 73 0.85 1.75 -20.08
CA GLN A 73 2.09 2.03 -19.35
C GLN A 73 1.90 1.80 -17.86
N LEU A 74 2.92 1.26 -17.20
CA LEU A 74 2.95 1.01 -15.77
C LEU A 74 3.26 2.30 -15.02
N THR A 75 2.25 2.90 -14.40
CA THR A 75 2.35 4.21 -13.73
C THR A 75 1.71 4.26 -12.34
N THR A 76 0.98 3.20 -11.94
CA THR A 76 0.28 3.17 -10.66
C THR A 76 0.73 2.00 -9.79
N GLY A 77 0.56 2.12 -8.47
CA GLY A 77 0.89 1.04 -7.54
C GLY A 77 0.10 -0.24 -7.81
N LYS A 78 -1.17 -0.16 -8.22
CA LYS A 78 -1.96 -1.33 -8.59
C LYS A 78 -1.44 -2.03 -9.84
N GLN A 79 -0.99 -1.27 -10.82
CA GLN A 79 -0.31 -1.83 -11.99
C GLN A 79 1.02 -2.47 -11.60
N ALA A 80 1.77 -1.85 -10.66
CA ALA A 80 3.03 -2.41 -10.16
C ALA A 80 2.81 -3.75 -9.44
N GLU A 81 1.78 -3.87 -8.59
CA GLU A 81 1.36 -5.13 -7.95
C GLU A 81 1.06 -6.21 -9.00
N CYS A 82 0.23 -5.87 -9.97
CA CYS A 82 -0.13 -6.79 -11.06
C CYS A 82 1.10 -7.25 -11.85
N TYR A 83 1.94 -6.32 -12.29
CA TYR A 83 3.14 -6.63 -13.07
C TYR A 83 4.13 -7.49 -12.28
N ALA A 84 4.32 -7.20 -11.00
CA ALA A 84 5.20 -7.94 -10.11
C ALA A 84 4.73 -9.40 -9.91
N ASN A 85 3.44 -9.58 -9.59
CA ASN A 85 2.93 -10.88 -9.20
C ASN A 85 2.52 -11.73 -10.40
N GLU A 86 1.80 -11.15 -11.36
CA GLU A 86 1.16 -11.87 -12.43
C GLU A 86 2.04 -11.95 -13.71
N PHE A 87 2.94 -10.98 -13.92
CA PHE A 87 3.84 -11.02 -15.07
C PHE A 87 5.22 -11.55 -14.68
N ILE A 88 5.95 -10.87 -13.78
CA ILE A 88 7.30 -11.29 -13.39
C ILE A 88 7.24 -12.64 -12.65
N GLY A 89 6.33 -12.80 -11.68
CA GLY A 89 6.18 -14.01 -10.90
C GLY A 89 5.92 -15.24 -11.78
N LEU A 90 5.05 -15.12 -12.78
CA LEU A 90 4.76 -16.18 -13.74
C LEU A 90 6.02 -16.57 -14.54
N HIS A 91 6.78 -15.58 -15.04
CA HIS A 91 8.01 -15.83 -15.80
C HIS A 91 9.10 -16.49 -14.94
N LEU A 92 9.28 -16.03 -13.70
CA LEU A 92 10.25 -16.62 -12.77
C LEU A 92 9.89 -18.07 -12.43
N THR A 93 8.60 -18.37 -12.25
CA THR A 93 8.13 -19.75 -12.05
C THR A 93 8.46 -20.63 -13.25
N SER A 94 8.26 -20.11 -14.46
CA SER A 94 8.60 -20.85 -15.70
C SER A 94 10.10 -21.09 -15.85
N ILE A 95 10.94 -20.09 -15.52
CA ILE A 95 12.40 -20.16 -15.66
C ILE A 95 13.02 -21.10 -14.61
N ALA A 96 12.57 -21.00 -13.37
CA ALA A 96 13.21 -21.69 -12.25
C ALA A 96 12.42 -22.91 -11.72
N GLY A 97 11.29 -23.25 -12.35
CA GLY A 97 10.42 -24.33 -11.85
C GLY A 97 9.90 -24.08 -10.45
N GLY A 98 9.66 -22.79 -10.10
CA GLY A 98 9.22 -22.37 -8.77
C GLY A 98 10.32 -22.25 -7.71
N LYS A 99 11.58 -22.49 -8.07
CA LYS A 99 12.72 -22.35 -7.16
C LYS A 99 13.05 -20.87 -6.96
N THR A 100 13.36 -20.52 -5.73
CA THR A 100 13.83 -19.18 -5.35
C THR A 100 15.34 -19.02 -5.58
N TYR A 101 15.84 -17.79 -5.47
CA TYR A 101 17.27 -17.52 -5.47
C TYR A 101 18.03 -18.32 -4.38
N ALA A 102 17.41 -18.49 -3.20
CA ALA A 102 17.97 -19.25 -2.11
C ALA A 102 18.04 -20.76 -2.46
N ASP A 103 16.97 -21.32 -3.01
CA ASP A 103 16.89 -22.75 -3.38
C ASP A 103 17.89 -23.15 -4.46
N LEU A 104 18.30 -22.20 -5.31
CA LEU A 104 19.32 -22.42 -6.34
C LEU A 104 20.76 -22.30 -5.79
N GLY A 105 20.94 -21.87 -4.55
CA GLY A 105 22.24 -21.67 -3.92
C GLY A 105 22.98 -22.99 -3.68
N GLU A 106 22.30 -23.96 -3.07
CA GLU A 106 22.88 -25.28 -2.76
C GLU A 106 23.26 -26.06 -4.02
N PRO A 107 22.39 -26.24 -5.05
CA PRO A 107 22.77 -26.88 -6.30
C PRO A 107 23.95 -26.21 -6.99
N GLN A 108 24.03 -24.88 -6.97
CA GLN A 108 25.17 -24.16 -7.56
C GLN A 108 26.48 -24.46 -6.80
N THR A 109 26.44 -24.51 -5.48
CA THR A 109 27.62 -24.80 -4.65
C THR A 109 28.08 -26.25 -4.89
N ALA A 110 27.17 -27.20 -4.88
CA ALA A 110 27.48 -28.61 -5.14
C ALA A 110 28.12 -28.82 -6.53
N LEU A 111 27.60 -28.14 -7.55
CA LEU A 111 28.18 -28.21 -8.90
C LEU A 111 29.56 -27.57 -8.98
N ARG A 112 29.83 -26.49 -8.24
CA ARG A 112 31.19 -25.90 -8.14
C ARG A 112 32.19 -26.88 -7.56
N GLU A 113 31.82 -27.59 -6.51
CA GLU A 113 32.66 -28.60 -5.87
C GLU A 113 32.91 -29.78 -6.82
N GLN A 114 31.89 -30.26 -7.52
CA GLN A 114 32.02 -31.32 -8.52
C GLN A 114 32.95 -30.92 -9.69
N VAL A 115 32.82 -29.70 -10.19
CA VAL A 115 33.71 -29.15 -11.22
C VAL A 115 35.17 -29.12 -10.72
N ALA A 116 35.42 -28.63 -9.51
CA ALA A 116 36.76 -28.58 -8.96
C ALA A 116 37.38 -29.98 -8.80
N GLN A 117 36.61 -30.97 -8.37
CA GLN A 117 37.05 -32.36 -8.28
C GLN A 117 37.32 -32.97 -9.65
N ALA A 118 36.46 -32.74 -10.61
CA ALA A 118 36.61 -33.25 -11.98
C ALA A 118 37.82 -32.61 -12.69
N GLU A 119 38.13 -31.34 -12.44
CA GLU A 119 39.31 -30.66 -12.94
C GLU A 119 40.58 -31.31 -12.40
N GLN A 120 40.67 -31.57 -11.09
CA GLN A 120 41.80 -32.22 -10.45
C GLN A 120 42.02 -33.66 -10.97
N ALA A 121 40.91 -34.39 -11.15
CA ALA A 121 40.93 -35.79 -11.65
C ALA A 121 41.09 -35.86 -13.16
N LYS A 122 41.05 -34.76 -13.92
CA LYS A 122 40.99 -34.73 -15.40
C LYS A 122 39.86 -35.62 -15.93
N ALA A 123 38.71 -35.55 -15.25
CA ALA A 123 37.57 -36.43 -15.53
C ALA A 123 36.94 -36.15 -16.90
N ALA A 124 36.45 -37.18 -17.58
CA ALA A 124 35.88 -37.07 -18.92
C ALA A 124 34.55 -36.25 -18.92
N ASN A 125 33.84 -36.17 -17.80
CA ASN A 125 32.58 -35.44 -17.64
C ASN A 125 32.77 -33.98 -17.21
N LEU A 126 33.98 -33.45 -17.19
CA LEU A 126 34.25 -32.06 -16.76
C LEU A 126 33.44 -31.03 -17.56
N ALA A 127 33.38 -31.17 -18.88
CA ALA A 127 32.67 -30.25 -19.74
C ALA A 127 31.16 -30.23 -19.46
N ASP A 128 30.56 -31.38 -19.15
CA ASP A 128 29.13 -31.49 -18.80
C ASP A 128 28.84 -30.83 -17.45
N LEU A 129 29.72 -31.02 -16.44
CA LEU A 129 29.59 -30.38 -15.15
C LEU A 129 29.76 -28.85 -15.23
N GLN A 130 30.72 -28.37 -16.03
CA GLN A 130 30.90 -26.93 -16.29
C GLN A 130 29.66 -26.32 -16.96
N LYS A 131 29.05 -27.02 -17.92
CA LYS A 131 27.79 -26.59 -18.54
C LYS A 131 26.65 -26.52 -17.54
N GLN A 132 26.46 -27.55 -16.72
CA GLN A 132 25.42 -27.56 -15.68
C GLN A 132 25.62 -26.43 -14.69
N LEU A 133 26.86 -26.13 -14.27
CA LEU A 133 27.18 -25.01 -13.39
C LEU A 133 26.85 -23.66 -14.04
N ALA A 134 27.18 -23.52 -15.33
CA ALA A 134 26.84 -22.30 -16.09
C ALA A 134 25.31 -22.11 -16.19
N ASP A 135 24.57 -23.17 -16.49
CA ASP A 135 23.11 -23.14 -16.61
C ASP A 135 22.44 -22.74 -15.28
N VAL A 136 22.82 -23.38 -14.16
CA VAL A 136 22.28 -23.05 -12.82
C VAL A 136 22.70 -21.65 -12.41
N SER A 137 23.92 -21.21 -12.74
CA SER A 137 24.38 -19.85 -12.42
C SER A 137 23.60 -18.79 -13.19
N ALA A 138 23.34 -19.01 -14.48
CA ALA A 138 22.53 -18.14 -15.31
C ALA A 138 21.06 -18.08 -14.84
N GLN A 139 20.51 -19.23 -14.46
CA GLN A 139 19.16 -19.31 -13.89
C GLN A 139 19.06 -18.52 -12.59
N ARG A 140 20.03 -18.71 -11.67
CA ARG A 140 20.08 -18.00 -10.38
C ARG A 140 20.23 -16.49 -10.56
N ASP A 141 21.05 -16.05 -11.51
CA ASP A 141 21.20 -14.62 -11.84
C ASP A 141 19.90 -14.01 -12.39
N THR A 142 19.20 -14.75 -13.26
CA THR A 142 17.90 -14.33 -13.78
C THR A 142 16.85 -14.23 -12.68
N VAL A 143 16.79 -15.22 -11.79
CA VAL A 143 15.88 -15.19 -10.62
C VAL A 143 16.21 -14.01 -9.71
N PHE A 144 17.48 -13.75 -9.42
CA PHE A 144 17.90 -12.60 -8.61
C PHE A 144 17.41 -11.28 -9.22
N LYS A 145 17.64 -11.06 -10.51
CA LYS A 145 17.19 -9.84 -11.21
C LYS A 145 15.67 -9.69 -11.19
N GLY A 146 14.96 -10.78 -11.48
CA GLY A 146 13.51 -10.78 -11.50
C GLY A 146 12.90 -10.55 -10.13
N GLU A 147 13.38 -11.21 -9.08
CA GLU A 147 12.90 -11.00 -7.71
C GLU A 147 13.26 -9.61 -7.18
N THR A 148 14.41 -9.05 -7.56
CA THR A 148 14.77 -7.67 -7.21
C THR A 148 13.78 -6.69 -7.84
N LEU A 149 13.51 -6.80 -9.14
CA LEU A 149 12.54 -5.94 -9.82
C LEU A 149 11.13 -6.11 -9.23
N ARG A 150 10.73 -7.35 -8.97
CA ARG A 150 9.47 -7.67 -8.31
C ARG A 150 9.36 -7.01 -6.93
N GLY A 151 10.41 -7.09 -6.11
CA GLY A 151 10.48 -6.45 -4.79
C GLY A 151 10.36 -4.93 -4.86
N LEU A 152 11.04 -4.28 -5.82
CA LEU A 152 10.95 -2.83 -6.03
C LEU A 152 9.53 -2.40 -6.46
N LEU A 153 8.89 -3.14 -7.36
CA LEU A 153 7.51 -2.86 -7.79
C LEU A 153 6.51 -3.05 -6.63
N LEU A 154 6.67 -4.10 -5.82
CA LEU A 154 5.84 -4.32 -4.63
C LEU A 154 6.07 -3.26 -3.55
N THR A 155 7.27 -2.71 -3.43
CA THR A 155 7.55 -1.57 -2.57
C THR A 155 6.81 -0.32 -3.05
N SER A 156 6.82 -0.05 -4.36
CA SER A 156 6.05 1.04 -4.97
C SER A 156 4.54 0.87 -4.73
N TYR A 157 4.03 -0.35 -4.89
CA TYR A 157 2.64 -0.68 -4.54
C TYR A 157 2.35 -0.40 -3.07
N GLY A 158 3.20 -0.91 -2.14
CA GLY A 158 3.05 -0.67 -0.70
C GLY A 158 2.99 0.82 -0.37
N PHE A 159 3.87 1.63 -0.98
CA PHE A 159 3.89 3.08 -0.78
C PHE A 159 2.62 3.77 -1.30
N SER A 160 2.07 3.32 -2.45
CA SER A 160 0.79 3.82 -2.97
C SER A 160 -0.39 3.47 -2.06
N GLU A 161 -0.37 2.30 -1.40
CA GLU A 161 -1.40 1.92 -0.44
C GLU A 161 -1.37 2.79 0.82
N PHE A 162 -0.20 3.24 1.27
CA PHE A 162 -0.11 4.25 2.33
C PHE A 162 -0.74 5.57 1.90
N GLY A 163 -0.47 6.03 0.67
CA GLY A 163 -1.09 7.23 0.09
C GLY A 163 -2.62 7.11 0.09
N ARG A 164 -3.15 6.00 -0.40
CA ARG A 164 -4.59 5.72 -0.44
C ARG A 164 -5.22 5.70 0.96
N LYS A 165 -4.56 5.10 1.95
CA LYS A 165 -5.05 5.10 3.34
C LYS A 165 -5.01 6.49 3.97
N ALA A 166 -3.99 7.29 3.67
CA ALA A 166 -3.92 8.68 4.10
C ALA A 166 -5.06 9.51 3.50
N GLU A 167 -5.40 9.31 2.23
CA GLU A 167 -6.55 9.96 1.58
C GLU A 167 -7.88 9.59 2.24
N GLN A 168 -8.10 8.31 2.53
CA GLN A 168 -9.27 7.84 3.28
C GLN A 168 -9.33 8.45 4.69
N GLY A 169 -8.18 8.54 5.37
CA GLY A 169 -8.06 9.19 6.66
C GLY A 169 -8.40 10.69 6.58
N ALA A 170 -7.88 11.39 5.56
CA ALA A 170 -8.19 12.79 5.33
C ALA A 170 -9.69 13.03 5.15
N LEU A 171 -10.35 12.20 4.34
CA LEU A 171 -11.80 12.28 4.16
C LEU A 171 -12.57 12.13 5.49
N ALA A 172 -12.18 11.15 6.31
CA ALA A 172 -12.80 10.95 7.63
C ALA A 172 -12.59 12.17 8.54
N MET A 173 -11.39 12.79 8.53
CA MET A 173 -11.11 14.01 9.29
C MET A 173 -11.98 15.19 8.82
N TYR A 174 -12.12 15.39 7.50
CA TYR A 174 -12.97 16.47 6.97
C TYR A 174 -14.45 16.26 7.30
N LEU A 175 -14.96 15.04 7.21
CA LEU A 175 -16.35 14.72 7.57
C LEU A 175 -16.58 14.95 9.09
N GLY A 176 -15.63 14.52 9.92
CA GLY A 176 -15.67 14.77 11.38
C GLY A 176 -15.64 16.25 11.71
N ALA A 177 -14.76 17.01 11.06
CA ALA A 177 -14.68 18.46 11.22
C ALA A 177 -16.00 19.15 10.81
N ALA A 178 -16.56 18.79 9.68
CA ALA A 178 -17.83 19.35 9.21
C ALA A 178 -18.98 19.09 10.21
N LEU A 179 -19.07 17.85 10.72
CA LEU A 179 -20.06 17.49 11.73
C LEU A 179 -19.90 18.34 13.01
N LEU A 180 -18.65 18.46 13.51
CA LEU A 180 -18.37 19.26 14.71
C LEU A 180 -18.65 20.74 14.49
N LEU A 181 -18.38 21.30 13.33
CA LEU A 181 -18.73 22.68 12.99
C LEU A 181 -20.23 22.90 13.03
N LEU A 182 -21.02 21.98 12.45
CA LEU A 182 -22.48 22.06 12.47
C LEU A 182 -23.04 21.96 13.89
N LEU A 183 -22.56 21.03 14.69
CA LEU A 183 -22.97 20.86 16.08
C LEU A 183 -22.56 22.06 16.94
N SER A 184 -21.36 22.60 16.76
CA SER A 184 -20.88 23.79 17.47
C SER A 184 -21.71 25.01 17.09
N ALA A 185 -22.03 25.20 15.82
CA ALA A 185 -22.91 26.28 15.37
C ALA A 185 -24.30 26.17 15.98
N ALA A 186 -24.90 24.96 15.96
CA ALA A 186 -26.20 24.73 16.60
C ALA A 186 -26.17 25.00 18.12
N GLY A 187 -25.11 24.55 18.81
CA GLY A 187 -24.89 24.81 20.25
C GLY A 187 -24.73 26.31 20.57
N LEU A 188 -24.01 27.04 19.73
CA LEU A 188 -23.89 28.52 19.89
C LEU A 188 -25.25 29.21 19.71
N VAL A 189 -26.01 28.82 18.67
CA VAL A 189 -27.36 29.37 18.46
C VAL A 189 -28.27 29.04 19.63
N HIS A 190 -28.21 27.84 20.17
CA HIS A 190 -28.97 27.43 21.35
C HIS A 190 -28.55 28.22 22.58
N ALA A 191 -27.25 28.38 22.80
CA ALA A 191 -26.72 29.18 23.93
C ALA A 191 -27.20 30.66 23.92
N VAL A 192 -27.26 31.27 22.71
CA VAL A 192 -27.75 32.66 22.57
C VAL A 192 -29.26 32.76 22.85
N ARG A 193 -30.04 31.76 22.47
CA ARG A 193 -31.49 31.70 22.66
C ARG A 193 -31.90 31.30 24.08
N THR A 194 -31.00 30.66 24.86
CA THR A 194 -31.28 30.19 26.22
C THR A 194 -31.15 31.31 27.22
N PRO A 195 -32.18 31.59 28.09
CA PRO A 195 -32.10 32.60 29.14
C PRO A 195 -30.93 32.34 30.08
N ALA A 196 -30.28 33.42 30.56
CA ALA A 196 -29.06 33.32 31.37
C ALA A 196 -29.28 32.64 32.75
N ASN A 197 -30.51 32.58 33.23
CA ASN A 197 -30.94 31.95 34.50
C ASN A 197 -31.46 30.51 34.32
N ALA A 198 -31.55 29.98 33.09
CA ALA A 198 -31.98 28.60 32.85
C ALA A 198 -30.98 27.60 33.47
N ALA A 199 -31.45 26.82 34.46
CA ALA A 199 -30.71 25.73 35.08
C ALA A 199 -31.33 24.41 34.71
N PHE A 200 -30.54 23.29 34.83
CA PHE A 200 -31.11 21.97 34.81
C PHE A 200 -32.00 21.82 36.06
N ALA A 201 -33.25 21.38 35.87
CA ALA A 201 -34.11 21.04 37.02
C ALA A 201 -33.43 19.88 37.77
N ALA A 202 -33.27 20.03 39.08
CA ALA A 202 -32.93 18.88 39.92
C ALA A 202 -34.07 17.85 39.81
N PRO A 203 -33.79 16.57 39.82
CA PRO A 203 -34.86 15.58 39.92
C PRO A 203 -35.70 15.87 41.18
N GLU A 204 -37.01 15.98 41.00
CA GLU A 204 -37.95 16.24 42.10
C GLU A 204 -37.80 15.09 43.08
N GLN A 205 -37.23 15.39 44.27
CA GLN A 205 -37.24 14.41 45.37
C GLN A 205 -38.70 14.22 45.77
N GLU A 206 -39.22 13.07 45.49
CA GLU A 206 -40.52 12.62 45.96
C GLU A 206 -40.54 12.77 47.46
N ARG A 207 -41.26 13.81 47.88
CA ARG A 207 -41.47 14.10 49.32
C ARG A 207 -42.36 13.01 49.85
N ILE A 208 -41.76 11.95 50.43
CA ILE A 208 -42.49 10.95 51.20
C ILE A 208 -43.02 11.70 52.43
N THR A 209 -44.27 12.14 52.37
CA THR A 209 -45.04 12.56 53.56
C THR A 209 -45.45 11.32 54.28
N ASN A 210 -44.82 11.09 55.47
CA ASN A 210 -45.35 10.25 56.50
C ASN A 210 -46.62 10.85 57.12
#